data_86faab51b094dd65911031a190dcbb29
#
_entry.id   86faab51b094dd65911031a190dcbb29
#
_cell.length_a   1.000
_cell.length_b   1.000
_cell.length_c   1.000
_cell.angle_alpha   90.00
_cell.angle_beta   90.00
_cell.angle_gamma   90.00
#
_symmetry.space_group_name_H-M   'P 1'
#
loop_
_entity.id
_entity.type
_entity.pdbx_description
1 polymer ?
#
loop_
_entity_poly.entity_id
_entity_poly.type
_entity_poly.pdbx_seq_one_letter_code
_entity_poly.pdbx_strand_id
1 'polypeptide(L)'
;MLPLGPKKALLEYTLFSSELLERKVYVDAISDFLKNYPTGGYEVLEEEEGKIPMTCYRFDLKNSPTLLHIGTAGGWTKPSTGYTFQRINKKTKELVDFLKQNKPLHKFGKRDRFWFYDLLFIDVLAKDNGSGADLFRRMFEKNAPKTIFNFLDEKSSFQEEFQIMRSFNIKQFLRALLKRIF
;
A
#
# COMPACT_ATOMS: atom_id res chain seq x y z
N MET A 1 17.31 -5.17 1.26
CA MET A 1 18.04 -6.26 0.56
C MET A 1 17.46 -7.61 0.98
N LEU A 2 17.10 -8.44 0.03
CA LEU A 2 16.58 -9.79 0.23
C LEU A 2 17.55 -10.80 -0.38
N PRO A 3 18.18 -11.70 0.42
CA PRO A 3 19.06 -12.74 -0.11
C PRO A 3 18.25 -13.79 -0.86
N LEU A 4 18.67 -14.10 -2.08
CA LEU A 4 18.10 -15.17 -2.93
C LEU A 4 19.01 -16.40 -3.02
N GLY A 5 20.19 -16.31 -2.42
CA GLY A 5 21.19 -17.38 -2.36
C GLY A 5 22.52 -16.86 -1.83
N PRO A 6 23.56 -17.72 -1.74
CA PRO A 6 24.85 -17.32 -1.15
C PRO A 6 25.57 -16.17 -1.87
N LYS A 7 25.29 -15.99 -3.18
CA LYS A 7 25.91 -14.96 -4.02
C LYS A 7 24.89 -14.14 -4.83
N LYS A 8 23.59 -14.27 -4.50
CA LYS A 8 22.52 -13.57 -5.23
C LYS A 8 21.57 -12.89 -4.24
N ALA A 9 21.27 -11.62 -4.48
CA ALA A 9 20.33 -10.87 -3.67
C ALA A 9 19.48 -9.94 -4.56
N LEU A 10 18.25 -9.67 -4.12
CA LEU A 10 17.41 -8.59 -4.63
C LEU A 10 17.65 -7.34 -3.77
N LEU A 11 17.99 -6.24 -4.41
CA LEU A 11 18.01 -4.93 -3.79
C LEU A 11 16.82 -4.13 -4.31
N GLU A 12 16.08 -3.56 -3.40
CA GLU A 12 14.96 -2.68 -3.71
C GLU A 12 15.17 -1.35 -3.00
N TYR A 13 15.02 -0.25 -3.74
CA TYR A 13 14.92 1.10 -3.22
C TYR A 13 13.56 1.67 -3.59
N THR A 14 12.70 1.80 -2.60
CA THR A 14 11.32 2.26 -2.77
C THR A 14 11.11 3.56 -2.01
N LEU A 15 10.55 4.55 -2.67
CA LEU A 15 10.15 5.82 -2.05
C LEU A 15 8.65 5.93 -1.98
N PHE A 16 8.19 6.40 -0.84
CA PHE A 16 6.82 6.80 -0.59
C PHE A 16 6.77 8.33 -0.76
N SER A 17 6.39 8.80 -1.94
CA SER A 17 6.44 10.23 -2.26
C SER A 17 5.26 10.64 -3.15
N SER A 18 4.81 11.89 -3.02
CA SER A 18 3.85 12.50 -3.93
C SER A 18 4.47 12.79 -5.30
N GLU A 19 5.78 12.93 -5.37
CA GLU A 19 6.53 13.20 -6.59
C GLU A 19 7.51 12.07 -6.86
N LEU A 20 7.64 11.72 -8.12
CA LEU A 20 8.62 10.74 -8.57
C LEU A 20 9.96 11.44 -8.77
N LEU A 21 11.02 10.80 -8.31
CA LEU A 21 12.37 11.25 -8.59
C LEU A 21 12.83 10.77 -9.97
N GLU A 22 13.88 11.38 -10.49
CA GLU A 22 14.55 10.88 -11.69
C GLU A 22 15.17 9.49 -11.43
N ARG A 23 15.15 8.64 -12.45
CA ARG A 23 15.70 7.27 -12.36
C ARG A 23 17.12 7.24 -11.80
N LYS A 24 17.95 8.22 -12.18
CA LYS A 24 19.32 8.35 -11.71
C LYS A 24 19.42 8.36 -10.17
N VAL A 25 18.51 9.02 -9.49
CA VAL A 25 18.52 9.12 -8.02
C VAL A 25 18.32 7.76 -7.36
N TYR A 26 17.42 6.92 -7.92
CA TYR A 26 17.21 5.55 -7.45
C TYR A 26 18.45 4.67 -7.68
N VAL A 27 19.05 4.77 -8.86
CA VAL A 27 20.27 4.00 -9.21
C VAL A 27 21.44 4.41 -8.31
N ASP A 28 21.65 5.72 -8.12
CA ASP A 28 22.71 6.24 -7.25
C ASP A 28 22.54 5.77 -5.80
N ALA A 29 21.32 5.78 -5.27
CA ALA A 29 21.03 5.31 -3.91
C ALA A 29 21.33 3.81 -3.73
N ILE A 30 21.00 2.97 -4.70
CA ILE A 30 21.36 1.54 -4.69
C ILE A 30 22.87 1.37 -4.76
N SER A 31 23.53 2.11 -5.64
CA SER A 31 24.99 2.05 -5.80
C SER A 31 25.72 2.47 -4.54
N ASP A 32 25.25 3.54 -3.87
CA ASP A 32 25.85 4.02 -2.63
C ASP A 32 25.63 3.04 -1.48
N PHE A 33 24.46 2.39 -1.42
CA PHE A 33 24.24 1.32 -0.46
C PHE A 33 25.21 0.15 -0.66
N LEU A 34 25.45 -0.25 -1.92
CA LEU A 34 26.35 -1.36 -2.25
C LEU A 34 27.83 -1.04 -1.95
N LYS A 35 28.27 0.22 -2.04
CA LYS A 35 29.64 0.63 -1.67
C LYS A 35 29.97 0.32 -0.21
N ASN A 36 28.94 0.32 0.67
CA ASN A 36 29.11 0.03 2.08
C ASN A 36 29.09 -1.48 2.40
N TYR A 37 28.82 -2.33 1.40
CA TYR A 37 28.85 -3.79 1.54
C TYR A 37 30.19 -4.34 1.03
N PRO A 38 30.85 -5.22 1.81
CA PRO A 38 32.11 -5.84 1.40
C PRO A 38 31.88 -6.95 0.37
N THR A 39 31.48 -6.57 -0.85
CA THR A 39 31.09 -7.54 -1.89
C THR A 39 32.24 -7.97 -2.79
N GLY A 40 33.38 -7.28 -2.77
CA GLY A 40 34.49 -7.55 -3.71
C GLY A 40 34.14 -7.26 -5.19
N GLY A 41 32.96 -6.73 -5.45
CA GLY A 41 32.37 -6.47 -6.76
C GLY A 41 30.98 -7.13 -6.90
N TYR A 42 30.17 -6.65 -7.82
CA TYR A 42 28.86 -7.21 -8.14
C TYR A 42 28.54 -7.05 -9.63
N GLU A 43 27.66 -7.90 -10.13
CA GLU A 43 27.07 -7.82 -11.46
C GLU A 43 25.56 -7.65 -11.33
N VAL A 44 24.98 -6.73 -12.10
CA VAL A 44 23.54 -6.56 -12.18
C VAL A 44 22.99 -7.55 -13.20
N LEU A 45 22.23 -8.54 -12.72
CA LEU A 45 21.65 -9.57 -13.57
C LEU A 45 20.31 -9.14 -14.19
N GLU A 46 19.54 -8.34 -13.44
CA GLU A 46 18.21 -7.88 -13.85
C GLU A 46 17.90 -6.56 -13.17
N GLU A 47 17.20 -5.68 -13.86
CA GLU A 47 16.78 -4.39 -13.35
C GLU A 47 15.29 -4.18 -13.66
N GLU A 48 14.52 -3.80 -12.65
CA GLU A 48 13.09 -3.50 -12.76
C GLU A 48 12.81 -2.10 -12.18
N GLU A 49 11.96 -1.36 -12.85
CA GLU A 49 11.43 -0.09 -12.38
C GLU A 49 9.90 -0.13 -12.40
N GLY A 50 9.27 0.29 -11.31
CA GLY A 50 7.82 0.28 -11.17
C GLY A 50 7.29 1.51 -10.46
N LYS A 51 6.01 1.83 -10.71
CA LYS A 51 5.26 2.89 -10.04
C LYS A 51 3.98 2.30 -9.47
N ILE A 52 3.87 2.30 -8.15
CA ILE A 52 2.69 1.78 -7.45
C ILE A 52 1.81 2.97 -7.05
N PRO A 53 0.60 3.11 -7.62
CA PRO A 53 -0.28 4.22 -7.29
C PRO A 53 -0.85 4.06 -5.88
N MET A 54 -0.44 4.95 -4.98
CA MET A 54 -0.96 5.04 -3.62
C MET A 54 -2.07 6.08 -3.57
N THR A 55 -3.28 5.65 -3.92
CA THR A 55 -4.41 6.56 -4.11
C THR A 55 -5.73 5.90 -3.76
N CYS A 56 -6.66 6.69 -3.23
CA CYS A 56 -8.07 6.34 -3.08
C CYS A 56 -8.92 6.82 -4.25
N TYR A 57 -8.33 6.94 -5.45
CA TYR A 57 -9.08 7.25 -6.66
C TYR A 57 -10.20 6.23 -6.91
N ARG A 58 -11.31 6.71 -7.41
CA ARG A 58 -12.52 5.92 -7.67
C ARG A 58 -12.41 5.16 -8.99
N PHE A 59 -11.53 4.15 -9.06
CA PHE A 59 -11.39 3.29 -10.24
C PHE A 59 -12.68 2.56 -10.60
N ASP A 60 -13.51 2.24 -9.60
CA ASP A 60 -14.81 1.59 -9.76
C ASP A 60 -15.76 2.36 -10.68
N LEU A 61 -15.66 3.70 -10.74
CA LEU A 61 -16.45 4.54 -11.64
C LEU A 61 -16.12 4.35 -13.13
N LYS A 62 -15.01 3.71 -13.44
CA LYS A 62 -14.60 3.38 -14.82
C LYS A 62 -15.13 2.03 -15.29
N ASN A 63 -15.74 1.25 -14.42
CA ASN A 63 -16.35 -0.03 -14.76
C ASN A 63 -17.71 0.16 -15.44
N SER A 64 -18.03 -0.74 -16.36
CA SER A 64 -19.33 -0.79 -17.05
C SER A 64 -20.01 -2.14 -16.81
N PRO A 65 -21.24 -2.36 -17.31
CA PRO A 65 -21.87 -3.67 -17.20
C PRO A 65 -21.05 -4.82 -17.79
N THR A 66 -20.21 -4.55 -18.78
CA THR A 66 -19.42 -5.53 -19.54
C THR A 66 -17.92 -5.37 -19.40
N LEU A 67 -17.43 -4.32 -18.73
CA LEU A 67 -16.01 -4.05 -18.51
C LEU A 67 -15.71 -3.90 -17.03
N LEU A 68 -14.73 -4.64 -16.54
CA LEU A 68 -14.20 -4.54 -15.19
C LEU A 68 -12.69 -4.31 -15.22
N HIS A 69 -12.24 -3.25 -14.58
CA HIS A 69 -10.81 -3.03 -14.33
C HIS A 69 -10.39 -3.84 -13.10
N ILE A 70 -9.31 -4.59 -13.22
CA ILE A 70 -8.79 -5.49 -12.17
C ILE A 70 -7.34 -5.12 -11.80
N GLY A 71 -6.84 -5.71 -10.73
CA GLY A 71 -5.48 -5.48 -10.26
C GLY A 71 -5.23 -4.01 -9.90
N THR A 72 -4.04 -3.51 -10.15
CA THR A 72 -3.65 -2.11 -9.89
C THR A 72 -4.54 -1.12 -10.65
N ALA A 73 -4.86 -1.41 -11.92
CA ALA A 73 -5.76 -0.58 -12.74
C ALA A 73 -7.21 -0.57 -12.23
N GLY A 74 -7.61 -1.57 -11.44
CA GLY A 74 -8.91 -1.65 -10.77
C GLY A 74 -8.92 -1.10 -9.34
N GLY A 75 -7.81 -0.52 -8.87
CA GLY A 75 -7.67 -0.02 -7.51
C GLY A 75 -7.58 -1.13 -6.45
N TRP A 76 -7.03 -2.30 -6.83
CA TRP A 76 -6.88 -3.42 -5.90
C TRP A 76 -5.60 -3.34 -5.05
N THR A 77 -4.71 -2.41 -5.33
CA THR A 77 -3.58 -2.05 -4.46
C THR A 77 -4.11 -1.36 -3.21
N LYS A 78 -3.56 -1.71 -2.04
CA LYS A 78 -3.94 -1.02 -0.79
C LYS A 78 -3.39 0.41 -0.80
N PRO A 79 -4.26 1.42 -0.73
CA PRO A 79 -3.84 2.81 -0.91
C PRO A 79 -2.80 3.28 0.09
N SER A 80 -2.93 2.90 1.36
CA SER A 80 -2.06 3.39 2.45
C SER A 80 -0.67 2.75 2.50
N THR A 81 -0.47 1.58 1.87
CA THR A 81 0.78 0.82 1.98
C THR A 81 1.36 0.35 0.65
N GLY A 82 0.62 0.46 -0.46
CA GLY A 82 1.01 -0.13 -1.75
C GLY A 82 0.91 -1.66 -1.78
N TYR A 83 0.42 -2.29 -0.70
CA TYR A 83 0.37 -3.74 -0.59
C TYR A 83 -0.68 -4.33 -1.53
N THR A 84 -0.24 -5.17 -2.44
CA THR A 84 -1.05 -5.57 -3.59
C THR A 84 -1.35 -7.07 -3.61
N PHE A 85 -0.37 -7.91 -3.33
CA PHE A 85 -0.42 -9.36 -3.55
C PHE A 85 -1.60 -10.05 -2.84
N GLN A 86 -1.73 -9.86 -1.53
CA GLN A 86 -2.81 -10.49 -0.75
C GLN A 86 -4.20 -9.97 -1.15
N ARG A 87 -4.30 -8.66 -1.44
CA ARG A 87 -5.56 -8.07 -1.91
C ARG A 87 -5.97 -8.60 -3.28
N ILE A 88 -5.04 -8.72 -4.21
CA ILE A 88 -5.33 -9.32 -5.53
C ILE A 88 -5.82 -10.75 -5.36
N ASN A 89 -5.14 -11.59 -4.58
CA ASN A 89 -5.56 -12.95 -4.32
C ASN A 89 -6.98 -13.06 -3.74
N LYS A 90 -7.28 -12.23 -2.73
CA LYS A 90 -8.62 -12.16 -2.13
C LYS A 90 -9.67 -11.74 -3.16
N LYS A 91 -9.44 -10.61 -3.83
CA LYS A 91 -10.40 -10.06 -4.81
C LYS A 91 -10.59 -10.95 -6.04
N THR A 92 -9.57 -11.68 -6.46
CA THR A 92 -9.69 -12.66 -7.55
C THR A 92 -10.64 -13.79 -7.18
N LYS A 93 -10.54 -14.33 -5.96
CA LYS A 93 -11.48 -15.34 -5.47
C LYS A 93 -12.92 -14.80 -5.42
N GLU A 94 -13.09 -13.61 -4.85
CA GLU A 94 -14.39 -12.93 -4.80
C GLU A 94 -14.96 -12.67 -6.19
N LEU A 95 -14.10 -12.30 -7.17
CA LEU A 95 -14.50 -12.09 -8.57
C LEU A 95 -14.98 -13.38 -9.23
N VAL A 96 -14.28 -14.49 -9.05
CA VAL A 96 -14.70 -15.79 -9.59
C VAL A 96 -16.10 -16.17 -9.10
N ASP A 97 -16.38 -15.97 -7.81
CA ASP A 97 -17.70 -16.26 -7.24
C ASP A 97 -18.76 -15.24 -7.69
N PHE A 98 -18.38 -14.00 -7.92
CA PHE A 98 -19.28 -12.99 -8.46
C PHE A 98 -19.67 -13.27 -9.92
N LEU A 99 -18.74 -13.72 -10.75
CA LEU A 99 -18.99 -14.04 -12.17
C LEU A 99 -20.01 -15.18 -12.34
N LYS A 100 -20.05 -16.14 -11.41
CA LYS A 100 -21.07 -17.21 -11.40
C LYS A 100 -22.50 -16.68 -11.20
N GLN A 101 -22.65 -15.44 -10.70
CA GLN A 101 -23.97 -14.85 -10.41
C GLN A 101 -24.58 -14.12 -11.62
N ASN A 102 -23.90 -14.05 -12.76
CA ASN A 102 -24.33 -13.34 -13.98
C ASN A 102 -24.79 -11.89 -13.75
N LYS A 103 -24.18 -11.20 -12.79
CA LYS A 103 -24.45 -9.80 -12.47
C LYS A 103 -23.60 -8.86 -13.33
N PRO A 104 -24.09 -7.63 -13.63
CA PRO A 104 -23.30 -6.62 -14.33
C PRO A 104 -21.98 -6.33 -13.61
N LEU A 105 -20.85 -6.28 -14.35
CA LEU A 105 -19.51 -6.21 -13.78
C LEU A 105 -19.24 -4.97 -12.91
N HIS A 106 -19.87 -3.83 -13.22
CA HIS A 106 -19.76 -2.61 -12.41
C HIS A 106 -20.33 -2.76 -10.99
N LYS A 107 -21.06 -3.83 -10.69
CA LYS A 107 -21.56 -4.14 -9.35
C LYS A 107 -20.57 -4.94 -8.51
N PHE A 108 -19.45 -5.35 -9.10
CA PHE A 108 -18.39 -6.03 -8.36
C PHE A 108 -17.65 -5.07 -7.44
N GLY A 109 -17.43 -5.52 -6.22
CA GLY A 109 -16.68 -4.79 -5.20
C GLY A 109 -17.46 -3.58 -4.66
N LYS A 110 -17.47 -3.46 -3.35
CA LYS A 110 -18.00 -2.28 -2.65
C LYS A 110 -16.86 -1.66 -1.85
N ARG A 111 -16.90 -0.33 -1.71
CA ARG A 111 -16.04 0.34 -0.74
C ARG A 111 -16.56 0.01 0.67
N ASP A 112 -15.61 -0.19 1.53
CA ASP A 112 -15.88 -0.43 2.94
C ASP A 112 -15.19 0.64 3.82
N ARG A 113 -15.24 0.44 5.13
CA ARG A 113 -14.59 1.33 6.09
C ARG A 113 -13.07 1.39 5.96
N PHE A 114 -12.42 0.32 5.48
CA PHE A 114 -10.97 0.30 5.29
C PHE A 114 -10.52 1.23 4.18
N TRP A 115 -11.33 1.37 3.11
CA TRP A 115 -11.08 2.38 2.09
C TRP A 115 -11.07 3.80 2.68
N PHE A 116 -11.98 4.08 3.62
CA PHE A 116 -12.03 5.38 4.29
C PHE A 116 -10.84 5.59 5.22
N TYR A 117 -10.39 4.56 5.93
CA TYR A 117 -9.18 4.63 6.76
C TYR A 117 -7.94 4.89 5.91
N ASP A 118 -7.81 4.21 4.78
CA ASP A 118 -6.73 4.44 3.82
C ASP A 118 -6.75 5.89 3.29
N LEU A 119 -7.94 6.44 3.00
CA LEU A 119 -8.09 7.82 2.53
C LEU A 119 -7.55 8.82 3.56
N LEU A 120 -7.92 8.68 4.83
CA LEU A 120 -7.42 9.54 5.90
C LEU A 120 -5.91 9.38 6.10
N PHE A 121 -5.41 8.17 6.00
CA PHE A 121 -3.98 7.89 6.16
C PHE A 121 -3.15 8.55 5.04
N ILE A 122 -3.60 8.44 3.79
CA ILE A 122 -2.96 9.13 2.66
C ILE A 122 -3.00 10.65 2.84
N ASP A 123 -4.12 11.23 3.30
CA ASP A 123 -4.20 12.67 3.55
C ASP A 123 -3.19 13.14 4.61
N VAL A 124 -2.96 12.33 5.64
CA VAL A 124 -1.94 12.61 6.67
C VAL A 124 -0.55 12.55 6.06
N LEU A 125 -0.23 11.51 5.29
CA LEU A 125 1.08 11.35 4.65
C LEU A 125 1.33 12.42 3.58
N ALA A 126 0.33 12.76 2.78
CA ALA A 126 0.44 13.81 1.75
C ALA A 126 0.76 15.19 2.35
N LYS A 127 0.30 15.43 3.59
CA LYS A 127 0.58 16.68 4.30
C LYS A 127 1.97 16.69 4.95
N ASP A 128 2.39 15.56 5.49
CA ASP A 128 3.64 15.40 6.22
C ASP A 128 4.18 13.97 6.04
N ASN A 129 4.82 13.75 4.91
CA ASN A 129 5.41 12.44 4.58
C ASN A 129 6.55 12.07 5.55
N GLY A 130 7.27 13.04 6.08
CA GLY A 130 8.35 12.81 7.04
C GLY A 130 7.87 12.13 8.33
N SER A 131 6.62 12.33 8.73
CA SER A 131 6.05 11.64 9.90
C SER A 131 5.64 10.19 9.66
N GLY A 132 5.71 9.70 8.43
CA GLY A 132 5.27 8.36 8.06
C GLY A 132 5.98 7.26 8.83
N ALA A 133 7.32 7.33 8.95
CA ALA A 133 8.11 6.37 9.72
C ALA A 133 7.68 6.31 11.19
N ASP A 134 7.42 7.47 11.80
CA ASP A 134 6.93 7.57 13.18
C ASP A 134 5.53 6.99 13.36
N LEU A 135 4.64 7.17 12.40
CA LEU A 135 3.30 6.59 12.43
C LEU A 135 3.38 5.06 12.45
N PHE A 136 4.15 4.46 11.52
CA PHE A 136 4.34 3.01 11.49
C PHE A 136 5.05 2.51 12.75
N ARG A 137 6.12 3.17 13.20
CA ARG A 137 6.82 2.81 14.42
C ARG A 137 5.86 2.74 15.62
N ARG A 138 5.05 3.78 15.86
CA ARG A 138 4.07 3.81 16.95
C ARG A 138 3.01 2.72 16.83
N MET A 139 2.58 2.41 15.59
CA MET A 139 1.64 1.33 15.35
C MET A 139 2.21 -0.01 15.83
N PHE A 140 3.48 -0.31 15.46
CA PHE A 140 4.14 -1.56 15.85
C PHE A 140 4.57 -1.61 17.32
N GLU A 141 4.93 -0.49 17.92
CA GLU A 141 5.29 -0.41 19.35
C GLU A 141 4.08 -0.64 20.27
N LYS A 142 2.88 -0.21 19.85
CA LYS A 142 1.68 -0.20 20.70
C LYS A 142 0.70 -1.32 20.47
N ASN A 143 0.89 -2.10 19.41
CA ASN A 143 -0.03 -3.16 19.01
C ASN A 143 0.70 -4.46 18.73
N ALA A 144 0.05 -5.59 19.02
CA ALA A 144 0.59 -6.89 18.67
C ALA A 144 0.65 -7.05 17.12
N PRO A 145 1.70 -7.69 16.56
CA PRO A 145 1.83 -7.90 15.13
C PRO A 145 0.59 -8.52 14.48
N LYS A 146 -0.04 -9.48 15.15
CA LYS A 146 -1.28 -10.11 14.67
C LYS A 146 -2.41 -9.10 14.45
N THR A 147 -2.62 -8.19 15.39
CA THR A 147 -3.63 -7.11 15.28
C THR A 147 -3.32 -6.19 14.11
N ILE A 148 -2.04 -5.83 13.94
CA ILE A 148 -1.59 -4.98 12.84
C ILE A 148 -1.84 -5.67 11.49
N PHE A 149 -1.43 -6.93 11.35
CA PHE A 149 -1.65 -7.68 10.10
C PHE A 149 -3.13 -7.91 9.81
N ASN A 150 -3.97 -8.19 10.80
CA ASN A 150 -5.42 -8.25 10.62
C ASN A 150 -5.98 -6.92 10.09
N PHE A 151 -5.50 -5.80 10.61
CA PHE A 151 -5.90 -4.48 10.14
C PHE A 151 -5.46 -4.20 8.71
N LEU A 152 -4.20 -4.51 8.37
CA LEU A 152 -3.65 -4.33 7.02
C LEU A 152 -4.33 -5.25 6.00
N ASP A 153 -4.73 -6.45 6.41
CA ASP A 153 -5.46 -7.44 5.59
C ASP A 153 -6.98 -7.18 5.51
N GLU A 154 -7.47 -6.11 6.16
CA GLU A 154 -8.90 -5.75 6.18
C GLU A 154 -9.79 -6.84 6.83
N LYS A 155 -9.27 -7.48 7.87
CA LYS A 155 -9.95 -8.56 8.64
C LYS A 155 -10.19 -8.20 10.09
N SER A 156 -9.74 -7.02 10.54
CA SER A 156 -9.85 -6.59 11.93
C SER A 156 -11.29 -6.33 12.36
N SER A 157 -11.53 -6.58 13.64
CA SER A 157 -12.74 -6.15 14.33
C SER A 157 -12.71 -4.66 14.65
N PHE A 158 -13.85 -4.06 14.95
CA PHE A 158 -13.93 -2.65 15.37
C PHE A 158 -13.09 -2.35 16.62
N GLN A 159 -12.96 -3.32 17.54
CA GLN A 159 -12.12 -3.17 18.72
C GLN A 159 -10.63 -3.08 18.36
N GLU A 160 -10.15 -3.97 17.48
CA GLU A 160 -8.77 -3.93 16.97
C GLU A 160 -8.49 -2.64 16.20
N GLU A 161 -9.45 -2.19 15.36
CA GLU A 161 -9.35 -0.93 14.62
C GLU A 161 -9.23 0.27 15.56
N PHE A 162 -10.06 0.34 16.59
CA PHE A 162 -9.99 1.38 17.59
C PHE A 162 -8.66 1.37 18.36
N GLN A 163 -8.16 0.18 18.70
CA GLN A 163 -6.85 0.01 19.32
C GLN A 163 -5.73 0.59 18.43
N ILE A 164 -5.74 0.26 17.12
CA ILE A 164 -4.78 0.79 16.14
C ILE A 164 -4.91 2.32 16.05
N MET A 165 -6.11 2.85 15.94
CA MET A 165 -6.35 4.31 15.83
C MET A 165 -5.82 5.08 17.03
N ARG A 166 -5.91 4.53 18.23
CA ARG A 166 -5.35 5.12 19.47
C ARG A 166 -3.82 5.15 19.50
N SER A 167 -3.14 4.38 18.66
CA SER A 167 -1.68 4.41 18.57
C SER A 167 -1.16 5.64 17.83
N PHE A 168 -2.01 6.28 17.03
CA PHE A 168 -1.66 7.45 16.23
C PHE A 168 -1.87 8.79 16.95
N ASN A 169 -1.30 9.85 16.39
CA ASN A 169 -1.62 11.21 16.82
C ASN A 169 -3.00 11.61 16.30
N ILE A 170 -3.99 11.58 17.19
CA ILE A 170 -5.39 11.83 16.84
C ILE A 170 -5.62 13.19 16.17
N LYS A 171 -4.81 14.22 16.49
CA LYS A 171 -4.96 15.58 15.93
C LYS A 171 -4.72 15.59 14.41
N GLN A 172 -3.78 14.80 13.90
CA GLN A 172 -3.49 14.73 12.45
C GLN A 172 -4.67 14.10 11.72
N PHE A 173 -5.21 13.01 12.25
CA PHE A 173 -6.36 12.31 11.64
C PHE A 173 -7.67 13.10 11.76
N LEU A 174 -7.91 13.79 12.86
CA LEU A 174 -9.07 14.70 12.98
C LEU A 174 -9.02 15.83 11.96
N ARG A 175 -7.85 16.43 11.72
CA ARG A 175 -7.70 17.45 10.66
C ARG A 175 -7.97 16.89 9.27
N ALA A 176 -7.47 15.68 8.96
CA ALA A 176 -7.75 15.00 7.70
C ALA A 176 -9.25 14.71 7.54
N LEU A 177 -9.90 14.25 8.60
CA LEU A 177 -11.33 13.99 8.63
C LEU A 177 -12.16 15.26 8.38
N LEU A 178 -11.87 16.35 9.10
CA LEU A 178 -12.57 17.61 8.93
C LEU A 178 -12.46 18.15 7.50
N LYS A 179 -11.27 18.06 6.87
CA LYS A 179 -11.06 18.45 5.46
C LYS A 179 -11.93 17.64 4.48
N ARG A 180 -12.41 16.46 4.87
CA ARG A 180 -13.23 15.60 4.00
C ARG A 180 -14.74 15.79 4.22
N ILE A 181 -15.12 16.41 5.33
CA ILE A 181 -16.51 16.65 5.68
C ILE A 181 -16.93 18.09 5.29
N PHE A 182 -16.01 19.02 5.42
CA PHE A 182 -16.18 20.44 5.09
C PHE A 182 -15.22 20.86 3.97
#